data_0dc2a968caa6d21f996665178dc45a69
#
_entry.id   0dc2a968caa6d21f996665178dc45a69
#
_cell.length_a   1.000
_cell.length_b   1.000
_cell.length_c   1.000
_cell.angle_alpha   90.00
_cell.angle_beta   90.00
_cell.angle_gamma   90.00
#
_symmetry.space_group_name_H-M   'P 1'
#
loop_
_entity.id
_entity.type
_entity.pdbx_description
1 polymer ?
#
loop_
_entity_poly.entity_id
_entity_poly.type
_entity_poly.pdbx_seq_one_letter_code
_entity_poly.pdbx_strand_id
1 'polypeptide(L)'
;AACVGEPTGAQRDAVLHLDDVSEIPFLEGIVGMEFYQLRARVRAGDGELFAATCEEVPGYEAYNRDRLGLGSPSFIHAPPVSAPPSAVAMACQEGPAREQLLRFARERGGLMIHPYMGSTPVWRMALELHEASGVPVKVLAPPPPVTWVANDKELLTQVAQGVCSDAVLGSAPTPETLAGSSAKELASRLLELAGRHERVALKMTRCASAMGNEVFESQDVVSWDAERLLMEVERFLSEKEWKAG
;
A
#
# COMPACT_ATOMS: atom_id res chain seq x y z
N ALA A 1 16.27 -3.94 2.88
CA ALA A 1 16.32 -2.91 1.86
C ALA A 1 16.91 -3.51 0.58
N ALA A 2 16.25 -3.29 -0.54
CA ALA A 2 16.77 -3.66 -1.84
C ALA A 2 17.47 -2.45 -2.47
N CYS A 3 18.52 -2.68 -3.24
CA CYS A 3 19.34 -1.63 -3.86
C CYS A 3 19.35 -1.81 -5.37
N VAL A 4 19.18 -0.71 -6.08
CA VAL A 4 19.44 -0.60 -7.51
C VAL A 4 20.78 0.14 -7.67
N GLY A 5 21.81 -0.57 -8.10
CA GLY A 5 23.18 -0.08 -8.14
C GLY A 5 23.98 -0.33 -6.86
N GLU A 6 25.29 -0.22 -6.95
CA GLU A 6 26.20 -0.46 -5.83
C GLU A 6 26.31 0.78 -4.92
N PRO A 7 26.29 0.61 -3.59
CA PRO A 7 26.48 1.72 -2.65
C PRO A 7 27.92 2.27 -2.74
N THR A 8 28.06 3.57 -2.93
CA THR A 8 29.36 4.24 -2.95
C THR A 8 29.57 5.04 -1.66
N GLY A 9 30.31 4.50 -0.71
CA GLY A 9 30.88 5.26 0.42
C GLY A 9 29.90 5.62 1.56
N ALA A 10 30.44 6.30 2.57
CA ALA A 10 29.77 6.64 3.85
C ALA A 10 28.94 7.94 3.80
N GLN A 11 28.64 8.48 2.62
CA GLN A 11 27.83 9.68 2.49
C GLN A 11 26.36 9.30 2.79
N ARG A 12 25.67 10.08 3.63
CA ARG A 12 24.23 9.87 3.88
C ARG A 12 23.49 9.99 2.56
N ASP A 13 22.84 8.93 2.15
CA ASP A 13 21.98 8.96 0.97
C ASP A 13 20.92 10.06 1.14
N ALA A 14 20.58 10.73 0.06
CA ALA A 14 19.41 11.55 0.01
C ALA A 14 18.18 10.67 0.23
N VAL A 15 17.23 11.07 1.06
CA VAL A 15 15.99 10.33 1.28
C VAL A 15 14.83 11.04 0.63
N LEU A 16 14.07 10.31 -0.19
CA LEU A 16 12.81 10.74 -0.76
C LEU A 16 11.68 9.94 -0.10
N HIS A 17 10.77 10.63 0.57
CA HIS A 17 9.54 10.06 1.09
C HIS A 17 8.40 10.29 0.11
N LEU A 18 7.65 9.25 -0.22
CA LEU A 18 6.47 9.35 -1.06
C LEU A 18 5.41 8.30 -0.68
N ASP A 19 4.16 8.72 -0.76
CA ASP A 19 3.01 7.86 -0.54
C ASP A 19 2.28 7.66 -1.88
N ASP A 20 2.81 6.69 -2.67
CA ASP A 20 2.13 6.20 -3.86
C ASP A 20 1.14 5.11 -3.45
N VAL A 21 -0.12 5.32 -3.77
CA VAL A 21 -1.22 4.40 -3.46
C VAL A 21 -1.98 3.95 -4.72
N SER A 22 -1.40 4.19 -5.89
CA SER A 22 -2.03 3.93 -7.19
C SER A 22 -2.38 2.46 -7.45
N GLU A 23 -1.67 1.53 -6.82
CA GLU A 23 -1.96 0.08 -6.93
C GLU A 23 -2.89 -0.44 -5.83
N ILE A 24 -3.41 0.42 -4.95
CA ILE A 24 -4.39 -0.01 -3.94
C ILE A 24 -5.79 0.08 -4.57
N PRO A 25 -6.50 -1.04 -4.69
CA PRO A 25 -7.86 -1.04 -5.25
C PRO A 25 -8.86 -0.34 -4.33
N PHE A 26 -9.97 0.13 -4.88
CA PHE A 26 -11.11 0.74 -4.17
C PHE A 26 -10.82 2.08 -3.47
N LEU A 27 -9.75 2.78 -3.84
CA LEU A 27 -9.49 4.12 -3.33
C LEU A 27 -10.18 5.22 -4.12
N GLU A 28 -10.65 4.93 -5.31
CA GLU A 28 -11.41 5.86 -6.15
C GLU A 28 -12.72 6.25 -5.45
N GLY A 29 -12.98 7.53 -5.34
CA GLY A 29 -14.19 8.04 -4.68
C GLY A 29 -14.08 8.25 -3.16
N ILE A 30 -12.95 7.92 -2.53
CA ILE A 30 -12.71 8.30 -1.14
C ILE A 30 -12.39 9.79 -1.06
N VAL A 31 -13.23 10.52 -0.35
CA VAL A 31 -13.03 11.95 -0.12
C VAL A 31 -11.72 12.19 0.60
N GLY A 32 -10.88 13.08 0.05
CA GLY A 32 -9.59 13.44 0.65
C GLY A 32 -8.44 12.50 0.28
N MET A 33 -8.66 11.53 -0.62
CA MET A 33 -7.59 10.63 -1.09
C MET A 33 -6.41 11.37 -1.70
N GLU A 34 -6.66 12.48 -2.36
CA GLU A 34 -5.63 13.36 -2.93
C GLU A 34 -4.64 13.87 -1.89
N PHE A 35 -5.03 13.95 -0.62
CA PHE A 35 -4.17 14.39 0.47
C PHE A 35 -3.41 13.26 1.17
N TYR A 36 -3.71 11.99 0.89
CA TYR A 36 -3.01 10.85 1.51
C TYR A 36 -1.50 10.91 1.28
N GLN A 37 -1.08 11.38 0.13
CA GLN A 37 0.33 11.53 -0.23
C GLN A 37 1.09 12.51 0.67
N LEU A 38 0.40 13.49 1.30
CA LEU A 38 1.02 14.42 2.24
C LEU A 38 1.47 13.76 3.56
N ARG A 39 1.05 12.52 3.84
CA ARG A 39 1.58 11.75 4.98
C ARG A 39 3.08 11.47 4.85
N ALA A 40 3.61 11.47 3.64
CA ALA A 40 5.04 11.36 3.38
C ALA A 40 5.84 12.45 4.11
N ARG A 41 5.27 13.67 4.22
CA ARG A 41 5.86 14.80 4.93
C ARG A 41 6.17 14.51 6.40
N VAL A 42 5.31 13.75 7.08
CA VAL A 42 5.48 13.46 8.52
C VAL A 42 6.70 12.59 8.81
N ARG A 43 7.17 11.85 7.80
CA ARG A 43 8.37 11.01 7.90
C ARG A 43 9.66 11.72 7.49
N ALA A 44 9.53 12.84 6.77
CA ALA A 44 10.67 13.56 6.21
C ALA A 44 11.26 14.55 7.22
N GLY A 45 12.59 14.50 7.36
CA GLY A 45 13.39 15.36 8.23
C GLY A 45 14.19 16.42 7.48
N ASP A 46 15.08 17.12 8.22
CA ASP A 46 15.94 18.14 7.64
C ASP A 46 16.83 17.59 6.53
N GLY A 47 16.83 18.28 5.41
CA GLY A 47 17.67 17.93 4.25
C GLY A 47 17.18 16.71 3.47
N GLU A 48 16.02 16.16 3.81
CA GLU A 48 15.33 15.11 3.06
C GLU A 48 14.30 15.71 2.10
N LEU A 49 13.68 14.85 1.29
CA LEU A 49 12.65 15.23 0.33
C LEU A 49 11.34 14.52 0.65
N PHE A 50 10.23 15.17 0.35
CA PHE A 50 8.95 14.47 0.17
C PHE A 50 8.29 14.92 -1.13
N ALA A 51 7.58 14.01 -1.79
CA ALA A 51 6.92 14.27 -3.05
C ALA A 51 5.40 14.11 -2.95
N ALA A 52 4.69 14.97 -3.65
CA ALA A 52 3.25 14.86 -3.83
C ALA A 52 2.82 15.44 -5.19
N THR A 53 1.66 14.97 -5.69
CA THR A 53 1.02 15.50 -6.91
C THR A 53 0.08 16.67 -6.61
N CYS A 54 -0.39 16.78 -5.38
CA CYS A 54 -1.24 17.89 -4.93
C CYS A 54 -0.39 19.10 -4.54
N GLU A 55 -1.02 20.25 -4.57
CA GLU A 55 -0.44 21.50 -4.09
C GLU A 55 -0.15 21.44 -2.58
N GLU A 56 0.76 22.29 -2.14
CA GLU A 56 1.03 22.48 -0.72
C GLU A 56 -0.20 23.03 -0.01
N VAL A 57 -0.61 22.36 1.08
CA VAL A 57 -1.74 22.83 1.88
C VAL A 57 -1.28 24.00 2.77
N PRO A 58 -1.92 25.17 2.67
CA PRO A 58 -1.54 26.35 3.46
C PRO A 58 -1.46 26.04 4.95
N GLY A 59 -0.33 26.37 5.57
CA GLY A 59 -0.09 26.18 7.00
C GLY A 59 0.33 24.75 7.40
N TYR A 60 0.25 23.76 6.51
CA TYR A 60 0.62 22.38 6.83
C TYR A 60 2.10 22.24 7.17
N GLU A 61 2.99 22.86 6.40
CA GLU A 61 4.43 22.85 6.66
C GLU A 61 4.76 23.57 8.00
N ALA A 62 4.18 24.73 8.25
CA ALA A 62 4.34 25.44 9.50
C ALA A 62 3.84 24.62 10.70
N TYR A 63 2.71 23.93 10.57
CA TYR A 63 2.20 23.02 11.59
C TYR A 63 3.17 21.86 11.89
N ASN A 64 3.66 21.19 10.86
CA ASN A 64 4.60 20.07 11.03
C ASN A 64 5.90 20.52 11.71
N ARG A 65 6.48 21.65 11.28
CA ARG A 65 7.71 22.19 11.85
C ARG A 65 7.52 22.76 13.26
N ASP A 66 6.55 23.65 13.43
CA ASP A 66 6.46 24.51 14.62
C ASP A 66 5.65 23.83 15.75
N ARG A 67 4.71 22.95 15.42
CA ARG A 67 3.85 22.26 16.40
C ARG A 67 4.29 20.81 16.67
N LEU A 68 4.71 20.09 15.63
CA LEU A 68 5.13 18.70 15.79
C LEU A 68 6.65 18.55 15.97
N GLY A 69 7.42 19.62 15.78
CA GLY A 69 8.87 19.59 15.90
C GLY A 69 9.56 18.75 14.81
N LEU A 70 8.88 18.52 13.70
CA LEU A 70 9.44 17.79 12.55
C LEU A 70 10.34 18.75 11.76
N GLY A 71 11.42 18.21 11.20
CA GLY A 71 12.38 18.99 10.43
C GLY A 71 11.79 19.73 9.22
N SER A 72 12.64 20.39 8.46
CA SER A 72 12.26 21.17 7.28
C SER A 72 12.76 20.48 6.00
N PRO A 73 12.06 19.45 5.50
CA PRO A 73 12.39 18.80 4.23
C PRO A 73 12.04 19.69 3.05
N SER A 74 12.59 19.36 1.89
CA SER A 74 12.21 20.01 0.64
C SER A 74 11.01 19.33 0.00
N PHE A 75 10.03 20.09 -0.43
CA PHE A 75 8.86 19.61 -1.15
C PHE A 75 9.15 19.49 -2.64
N ILE A 76 8.84 18.33 -3.21
CA ILE A 76 8.85 18.06 -4.65
C ILE A 76 7.40 18.02 -5.13
N HIS A 77 6.95 19.11 -5.72
CA HIS A 77 5.65 19.13 -6.39
C HIS A 77 5.76 18.42 -7.75
N ALA A 78 5.04 17.31 -7.89
CA ALA A 78 4.99 16.50 -9.09
C ALA A 78 3.56 16.48 -9.66
N PRO A 79 3.13 17.53 -10.37
CA PRO A 79 1.78 17.59 -10.92
C PRO A 79 1.56 16.44 -11.91
N PRO A 80 0.44 15.71 -11.82
CA PRO A 80 0.20 14.58 -12.69
C PRO A 80 -0.07 15.08 -14.14
N VAL A 81 0.64 14.53 -15.11
CA VAL A 81 0.45 14.87 -16.52
C VAL A 81 -0.50 13.87 -17.19
N SER A 82 -0.30 12.59 -16.94
CA SER A 82 -1.08 11.52 -17.57
C SER A 82 -1.55 10.45 -16.58
N ALA A 83 -1.12 10.54 -15.32
CA ALA A 83 -1.39 9.57 -14.27
C ALA A 83 -2.50 10.05 -13.32
N PRO A 84 -3.21 9.16 -12.61
CA PRO A 84 -4.12 9.57 -11.56
C PRO A 84 -3.37 10.30 -10.42
N PRO A 85 -4.04 11.21 -9.69
CA PRO A 85 -3.41 11.96 -8.59
C PRO A 85 -2.75 11.08 -7.51
N SER A 86 -3.18 9.84 -7.35
CA SER A 86 -2.60 8.87 -6.42
C SER A 86 -1.27 8.26 -6.88
N ALA A 87 -0.88 8.45 -8.16
CA ALA A 87 0.31 7.84 -8.77
C ALA A 87 1.53 8.77 -8.67
N VAL A 88 1.95 9.06 -7.45
CA VAL A 88 3.07 9.98 -7.17
C VAL A 88 4.38 9.51 -7.81
N ALA A 89 4.66 8.20 -7.78
CA ALA A 89 5.86 7.64 -8.37
C ALA A 89 5.91 7.83 -9.89
N MET A 90 4.77 7.73 -10.60
CA MET A 90 4.71 8.01 -12.03
C MET A 90 4.91 9.50 -12.32
N ALA A 91 4.27 10.36 -11.56
CA ALA A 91 4.42 11.81 -11.71
C ALA A 91 5.87 12.29 -11.46
N CYS A 92 6.59 11.64 -10.55
CA CYS A 92 8.00 11.91 -10.28
C CYS A 92 8.96 11.47 -11.40
N GLN A 93 8.50 10.73 -12.40
CA GLN A 93 9.31 10.31 -13.55
C GLN A 93 9.30 11.31 -14.71
N GLU A 94 8.55 12.38 -14.57
CA GLU A 94 8.35 13.36 -15.63
C GLU A 94 8.67 14.80 -15.17
N GLY A 95 8.95 15.67 -16.14
CA GLY A 95 9.03 17.11 -15.96
C GLY A 95 9.99 17.60 -14.87
N PRO A 96 9.69 18.74 -14.24
CA PRO A 96 10.57 19.38 -13.26
C PRO A 96 10.84 18.53 -12.01
N ALA A 97 9.90 17.69 -11.59
CA ALA A 97 10.06 16.80 -10.44
C ALA A 97 11.19 15.80 -10.68
N ARG A 98 11.21 15.16 -11.85
CA ARG A 98 12.28 14.25 -12.26
C ARG A 98 13.64 14.94 -12.27
N GLU A 99 13.74 16.12 -12.84
CA GLU A 99 15.00 16.86 -12.91
C GLU A 99 15.52 17.25 -11.51
N GLN A 100 14.64 17.62 -10.60
CA GLN A 100 15.00 17.91 -9.21
C GLN A 100 15.53 16.65 -8.50
N LEU A 101 14.87 15.51 -8.68
CA LEU A 101 15.30 14.24 -8.10
C LEU A 101 16.65 13.78 -8.65
N LEU A 102 16.85 13.87 -9.95
CA LEU A 102 18.13 13.53 -10.58
C LEU A 102 19.27 14.42 -10.09
N ARG A 103 19.05 15.73 -10.00
CA ARG A 103 20.03 16.67 -9.45
C ARG A 103 20.38 16.32 -8.02
N PHE A 104 19.36 16.13 -7.17
CA PHE A 104 19.53 15.82 -5.76
C PHE A 104 20.27 14.49 -5.55
N ALA A 105 19.93 13.46 -6.32
CA ALA A 105 20.60 12.16 -6.27
C ALA A 105 22.10 12.29 -6.63
N ARG A 106 22.43 13.05 -7.68
CA ARG A 106 23.81 13.28 -8.11
C ARG A 106 24.62 14.08 -7.08
N GLU A 107 24.05 15.15 -6.53
CA GLU A 107 24.69 16.00 -5.52
C GLU A 107 25.01 15.20 -4.23
N ARG A 108 24.18 14.22 -3.90
CA ARG A 108 24.33 13.38 -2.71
C ARG A 108 25.06 12.06 -2.97
N GLY A 109 25.33 11.72 -4.23
CA GLY A 109 25.98 10.47 -4.62
C GLY A 109 25.09 9.22 -4.42
N GLY A 110 23.79 9.39 -4.23
CA GLY A 110 22.81 8.33 -4.07
C GLY A 110 21.45 8.85 -3.65
N LEU A 111 20.43 8.00 -3.78
CA LEU A 111 19.05 8.28 -3.36
C LEU A 111 18.45 7.07 -2.67
N MET A 112 17.82 7.28 -1.52
CA MET A 112 16.98 6.29 -0.87
C MET A 112 15.51 6.70 -1.03
N ILE A 113 14.69 5.84 -1.61
CA ILE A 113 13.25 6.02 -1.72
C ILE A 113 12.59 5.29 -0.55
N HIS A 114 11.86 6.03 0.27
CA HIS A 114 11.07 5.50 1.38
C HIS A 114 9.58 5.66 1.05
N PRO A 115 8.97 4.68 0.35
CA PRO A 115 7.59 4.75 -0.06
C PRO A 115 6.64 4.28 1.03
N TYR A 116 5.33 4.48 0.82
CA TYR A 116 4.28 3.83 1.60
C TYR A 116 4.31 2.30 1.41
N MET A 117 4.48 1.86 0.16
CA MET A 117 4.58 0.45 -0.20
C MET A 117 5.49 0.25 -1.42
N GLY A 118 6.06 -0.95 -1.55
CA GLY A 118 6.91 -1.32 -2.67
C GLY A 118 6.11 -1.71 -3.92
N SER A 119 5.38 -0.74 -4.48
CA SER A 119 4.57 -0.91 -5.70
C SER A 119 5.42 -0.98 -6.97
N THR A 120 4.87 -1.48 -8.06
CA THR A 120 5.55 -1.54 -9.36
C THR A 120 5.99 -0.17 -9.87
N PRO A 121 5.15 0.90 -9.80
CA PRO A 121 5.56 2.25 -10.17
C PRO A 121 6.76 2.77 -9.38
N VAL A 122 6.82 2.51 -8.07
CA VAL A 122 7.96 2.91 -7.22
C VAL A 122 9.26 2.25 -7.65
N TRP A 123 9.23 0.95 -7.90
CA TRP A 123 10.42 0.23 -8.33
C TRP A 123 10.87 0.62 -9.75
N ARG A 124 9.93 0.90 -10.65
CA ARG A 124 10.23 1.43 -11.99
C ARG A 124 10.89 2.80 -11.89
N MET A 125 10.31 3.70 -11.10
CA MET A 125 10.91 5.01 -10.84
C MET A 125 12.35 4.89 -10.31
N ALA A 126 12.59 3.98 -9.36
CA ALA A 126 13.94 3.75 -8.82
C ALA A 126 14.92 3.32 -9.89
N LEU A 127 14.53 2.41 -10.79
CA LEU A 127 15.34 1.96 -11.91
C LEU A 127 15.68 3.11 -12.85
N GLU A 128 14.68 3.85 -13.30
CA GLU A 128 14.85 4.97 -14.23
C GLU A 128 15.69 6.09 -13.64
N LEU A 129 15.51 6.41 -12.35
CA LEU A 129 16.36 7.38 -11.66
C LEU A 129 17.81 6.89 -11.53
N HIS A 130 18.02 5.59 -11.27
CA HIS A 130 19.37 5.01 -11.25
C HIS A 130 20.04 5.13 -12.61
N GLU A 131 19.39 4.69 -13.68
CA GLU A 131 19.92 4.73 -15.03
C GLU A 131 20.24 6.16 -15.49
N ALA A 132 19.34 7.10 -15.21
CA ALA A 132 19.49 8.49 -15.63
C ALA A 132 20.47 9.29 -14.78
N SER A 133 20.60 8.98 -13.48
CA SER A 133 21.52 9.70 -12.58
C SER A 133 22.94 9.15 -12.60
N GLY A 134 23.10 7.84 -12.84
CA GLY A 134 24.37 7.12 -12.73
C GLY A 134 24.82 6.86 -11.29
N VAL A 135 23.95 7.12 -10.28
CA VAL A 135 24.25 6.86 -8.86
C VAL A 135 23.32 5.79 -8.29
N PRO A 136 23.69 5.12 -7.18
CA PRO A 136 22.83 4.12 -6.55
C PRO A 136 21.49 4.69 -6.09
N VAL A 137 20.40 3.99 -6.41
CA VAL A 137 19.05 4.27 -5.90
C VAL A 137 18.57 3.06 -5.10
N LYS A 138 18.24 3.29 -3.84
CA LYS A 138 17.78 2.27 -2.90
C LYS A 138 16.28 2.42 -2.67
N VAL A 139 15.56 1.31 -2.51
CA VAL A 139 14.14 1.33 -2.13
C VAL A 139 13.99 0.67 -0.75
N LEU A 140 13.48 1.42 0.21
CA LEU A 140 13.19 0.92 1.55
C LEU A 140 11.78 0.27 1.57
N ALA A 141 11.62 -0.77 0.79
CA ALA A 141 10.40 -1.56 0.71
C ALA A 141 10.71 -2.94 0.10
N PRO A 142 9.83 -3.93 0.29
CA PRO A 142 9.95 -5.20 -0.42
C PRO A 142 9.72 -5.01 -1.94
N PRO A 143 10.26 -5.91 -2.77
CA PRO A 143 9.98 -5.89 -4.20
C PRO A 143 8.51 -6.22 -4.49
N PRO A 144 7.95 -5.80 -5.65
CA PRO A 144 6.54 -5.93 -5.97
C PRO A 144 5.93 -7.33 -5.75
N PRO A 145 6.57 -8.44 -6.13
CA PRO A 145 5.99 -9.76 -5.86
C PRO A 145 5.77 -10.05 -4.37
N VAL A 146 6.67 -9.59 -3.50
CA VAL A 146 6.53 -9.75 -2.04
C VAL A 146 5.42 -8.84 -1.51
N THR A 147 5.37 -7.60 -1.99
CA THR A 147 4.28 -6.66 -1.67
C THR A 147 2.92 -7.24 -2.08
N TRP A 148 2.84 -7.88 -3.25
CA TRP A 148 1.64 -8.53 -3.74
C TRP A 148 1.15 -9.64 -2.81
N VAL A 149 2.02 -10.56 -2.44
CA VAL A 149 1.69 -11.67 -1.53
C VAL A 149 1.28 -11.13 -0.16
N ALA A 150 2.02 -10.15 0.37
CA ALA A 150 1.74 -9.58 1.69
C ALA A 150 0.42 -8.80 1.76
N ASN A 151 -0.07 -8.26 0.64
CA ASN A 151 -1.33 -7.53 0.56
C ASN A 151 -2.52 -8.37 0.06
N ASP A 152 -2.29 -9.62 -0.32
CA ASP A 152 -3.35 -10.58 -0.64
C ASP A 152 -3.66 -11.44 0.59
N LYS A 153 -4.88 -11.30 1.13
CA LYS A 153 -5.25 -11.97 2.40
C LYS A 153 -5.25 -13.49 2.29
N GLU A 154 -5.58 -14.02 1.14
CA GLU A 154 -5.55 -15.47 0.91
C GLU A 154 -4.12 -15.98 0.87
N LEU A 155 -3.28 -15.40 0.02
CA LEU A 155 -1.87 -15.77 -0.11
C LEU A 155 -1.11 -15.58 1.20
N LEU A 156 -1.33 -14.46 1.89
CA LEU A 156 -0.72 -14.19 3.20
C LEU A 156 -1.15 -15.24 4.23
N THR A 157 -2.43 -15.63 4.24
CA THR A 157 -2.93 -16.68 5.15
C THR A 157 -2.26 -18.03 4.87
N GLN A 158 -2.11 -18.41 3.61
CA GLN A 158 -1.43 -19.64 3.22
C GLN A 158 0.05 -19.64 3.68
N VAL A 159 0.76 -18.53 3.46
CA VAL A 159 2.15 -18.36 3.93
C VAL A 159 2.21 -18.40 5.45
N ALA A 160 1.32 -17.68 6.15
CA ALA A 160 1.29 -17.66 7.61
C ALA A 160 1.02 -19.04 8.21
N GLN A 161 0.09 -19.80 7.65
CA GLN A 161 -0.18 -21.18 8.07
C GLN A 161 1.04 -22.08 7.89
N GLY A 162 1.75 -21.96 6.76
CA GLY A 162 3.01 -22.68 6.52
C GLY A 162 4.09 -22.35 7.54
N VAL A 163 4.29 -21.06 7.84
CA VAL A 163 5.28 -20.59 8.81
C VAL A 163 4.89 -20.94 10.26
N CYS A 164 3.61 -20.77 10.62
CA CYS A 164 3.13 -21.06 11.98
C CYS A 164 3.02 -22.55 12.30
N SER A 165 3.05 -23.42 11.29
CA SER A 165 3.14 -24.88 11.47
C SER A 165 4.56 -25.35 11.77
N ASP A 166 5.57 -24.48 11.63
CA ASP A 166 6.96 -24.83 11.93
C ASP A 166 7.16 -24.92 13.46
N ALA A 167 7.64 -26.05 13.93
CA ALA A 167 7.89 -26.32 15.35
C ALA A 167 8.91 -25.35 15.99
N VAL A 168 9.71 -24.64 15.20
CA VAL A 168 10.71 -23.67 15.67
C VAL A 168 10.08 -22.34 16.08
N LEU A 169 9.00 -21.92 15.42
CA LEU A 169 8.34 -20.62 15.67
C LEU A 169 7.18 -20.70 16.68
N GLY A 170 6.80 -21.92 17.09
CA GLY A 170 5.64 -22.15 17.94
C GLY A 170 4.30 -21.92 17.21
N SER A 171 3.20 -22.35 17.82
CA SER A 171 1.87 -22.15 17.24
C SER A 171 1.36 -20.73 17.49
N ALA A 172 1.61 -19.82 16.58
CA ALA A 172 0.88 -18.54 16.59
C ALA A 172 -0.55 -18.82 16.07
N PRO A 173 -1.61 -18.46 16.83
CA PRO A 173 -2.97 -18.67 16.37
C PRO A 173 -3.26 -17.76 15.17
N THR A 174 -3.46 -18.34 14.00
CA THR A 174 -4.00 -17.63 12.84
C THR A 174 -5.52 -17.79 12.84
N PRO A 175 -6.30 -16.74 12.51
CA PRO A 175 -7.74 -16.88 12.34
C PRO A 175 -8.06 -17.94 11.29
N GLU A 176 -9.03 -18.80 11.57
CA GLU A 176 -9.49 -19.75 10.58
C GLU A 176 -10.03 -19.00 9.36
N THR A 177 -9.51 -19.32 8.20
CA THR A 177 -9.83 -18.64 6.95
C THR A 177 -10.09 -19.67 5.86
N LEU A 178 -11.22 -19.56 5.19
CA LEU A 178 -11.62 -20.38 4.06
C LEU A 178 -11.80 -19.49 2.84
N ALA A 179 -11.13 -19.84 1.74
CA ALA A 179 -11.29 -19.13 0.48
C ALA A 179 -12.40 -19.75 -0.37
N GLY A 180 -13.00 -18.93 -1.24
CA GLY A 180 -13.97 -19.37 -2.22
C GLY A 180 -13.90 -18.54 -3.48
N SER A 181 -14.13 -19.19 -4.63
CA SER A 181 -14.04 -18.59 -5.97
C SER A 181 -15.42 -18.27 -6.58
N SER A 182 -16.49 -18.59 -5.89
CA SER A 182 -17.87 -18.32 -6.32
C SER A 182 -18.75 -17.94 -5.15
N ALA A 183 -19.85 -17.22 -5.42
CA ALA A 183 -20.84 -16.87 -4.40
C ALA A 183 -21.37 -18.12 -3.66
N LYS A 184 -21.64 -19.19 -4.37
CA LYS A 184 -22.13 -20.45 -3.81
C LYS A 184 -21.08 -21.11 -2.88
N GLU A 185 -19.83 -21.08 -3.26
CA GLU A 185 -18.73 -21.61 -2.44
C GLU A 185 -18.52 -20.75 -1.20
N LEU A 186 -18.49 -19.42 -1.34
CA LEU A 186 -18.40 -18.49 -0.22
C LEU A 186 -19.56 -18.64 0.76
N ALA A 187 -20.78 -18.80 0.27
CA ALA A 187 -21.95 -19.06 1.11
C ALA A 187 -21.78 -20.34 1.95
N SER A 188 -21.34 -21.43 1.31
CA SER A 188 -21.05 -22.69 2.01
C SER A 188 -19.97 -22.53 3.08
N ARG A 189 -18.88 -21.83 2.76
CA ARG A 189 -17.77 -21.58 3.70
C ARG A 189 -18.17 -20.66 4.84
N LEU A 190 -18.99 -19.65 4.56
CA LEU A 190 -19.52 -18.73 5.58
C LEU A 190 -20.36 -19.48 6.61
N LEU A 191 -21.26 -20.36 6.15
CA LEU A 191 -22.08 -21.20 7.01
C LEU A 191 -21.24 -22.21 7.82
N GLU A 192 -20.24 -22.81 7.20
CA GLU A 192 -19.30 -23.72 7.85
C GLU A 192 -18.56 -23.05 9.01
N LEU A 193 -18.07 -21.83 8.81
CA LEU A 193 -17.39 -21.05 9.86
C LEU A 193 -18.36 -20.57 10.93
N ALA A 194 -19.56 -20.16 10.55
CA ALA A 194 -20.60 -19.73 11.50
C ALA A 194 -21.02 -20.83 12.47
N GLY A 195 -20.91 -22.09 12.08
CA GLY A 195 -21.13 -23.22 12.98
C GLY A 195 -20.06 -23.42 14.06
N ARG A 196 -18.94 -22.72 13.99
CA ARG A 196 -17.77 -22.90 14.87
C ARG A 196 -17.31 -21.64 15.62
N HIS A 197 -17.71 -20.47 15.16
CA HIS A 197 -17.28 -19.18 15.70
C HIS A 197 -18.47 -18.30 16.06
N GLU A 198 -18.31 -17.39 17.00
CA GLU A 198 -19.37 -16.43 17.39
C GLU A 198 -19.62 -15.38 16.31
N ARG A 199 -18.55 -15.04 15.54
CA ARG A 199 -18.58 -14.07 14.44
C ARG A 199 -17.83 -14.60 13.24
N VAL A 200 -18.34 -14.28 12.09
CA VAL A 200 -17.72 -14.59 10.80
C VAL A 200 -17.66 -13.37 9.91
N ALA A 201 -16.75 -13.36 8.96
CA ALA A 201 -16.60 -12.23 8.06
C ALA A 201 -16.32 -12.68 6.62
N LEU A 202 -16.98 -12.01 5.68
CA LEU A 202 -16.58 -12.02 4.28
C LEU A 202 -15.51 -10.93 4.08
N LYS A 203 -14.45 -11.26 3.34
CA LYS A 203 -13.37 -10.34 3.06
C LYS A 203 -12.92 -10.48 1.62
N MET A 204 -12.77 -9.35 0.95
CA MET A 204 -12.06 -9.29 -0.32
C MET A 204 -10.58 -9.62 -0.11
N THR A 205 -9.99 -10.41 -0.99
CA THR A 205 -8.57 -10.79 -0.88
C THR A 205 -7.66 -9.56 -0.92
N ARG A 206 -8.02 -8.58 -1.76
CA ARG A 206 -7.27 -7.32 -1.93
C ARG A 206 -8.18 -6.13 -1.72
N CYS A 207 -8.02 -5.47 -0.59
CA CYS A 207 -8.69 -4.21 -0.28
C CYS A 207 -7.98 -3.52 0.88
N ALA A 208 -8.14 -2.21 0.98
CA ALA A 208 -7.62 -1.40 2.06
C ALA A 208 -8.74 -0.84 2.94
N SER A 209 -8.38 -0.35 4.13
CA SER A 209 -9.25 0.42 5.02
C SER A 209 -10.58 -0.27 5.38
N ALA A 210 -10.58 -1.60 5.46
CA ALA A 210 -11.75 -2.43 5.76
C ALA A 210 -12.92 -2.33 4.75
N MET A 211 -12.77 -1.63 3.63
CA MET A 211 -13.85 -1.42 2.65
C MET A 211 -14.36 -2.70 1.99
N GLY A 212 -13.51 -3.72 1.92
CA GLY A 212 -13.87 -5.04 1.39
C GLY A 212 -14.19 -6.06 2.47
N ASN A 213 -14.68 -5.65 3.66
CA ASN A 213 -15.04 -6.54 4.74
C ASN A 213 -16.50 -6.35 5.12
N GLU A 214 -17.16 -7.44 5.47
CA GLU A 214 -18.47 -7.45 6.13
C GLU A 214 -18.47 -8.52 7.23
N VAL A 215 -18.95 -8.16 8.41
CA VAL A 215 -18.94 -9.02 9.60
C VAL A 215 -20.37 -9.39 9.96
N PHE A 216 -20.59 -10.65 10.29
CA PHE A 216 -21.89 -11.20 10.66
C PHE A 216 -21.82 -11.86 12.04
N GLU A 217 -22.88 -11.73 12.82
CA GLU A 217 -23.11 -12.60 13.99
C GLU A 217 -23.48 -13.99 13.49
N SER A 218 -22.79 -15.01 13.95
CA SER A 218 -22.96 -16.37 13.44
C SER A 218 -24.36 -16.94 13.66
N GLN A 219 -25.02 -16.56 14.76
CA GLN A 219 -26.41 -16.94 15.01
C GLN A 219 -27.37 -16.49 13.90
N ASP A 220 -27.10 -15.32 13.29
CA ASP A 220 -27.90 -14.81 12.19
C ASP A 220 -27.67 -15.67 10.94
N VAL A 221 -26.38 -15.90 10.59
CA VAL A 221 -25.98 -16.71 9.43
C VAL A 221 -26.55 -18.12 9.49
N VAL A 222 -26.49 -18.77 10.65
CA VAL A 222 -27.04 -20.13 10.85
C VAL A 222 -28.56 -20.16 10.75
N SER A 223 -29.25 -19.05 11.04
CA SER A 223 -30.70 -18.94 10.92
C SER A 223 -31.19 -18.74 9.47
N TRP A 224 -30.32 -18.39 8.54
CA TRP A 224 -30.69 -18.14 7.15
C TRP A 224 -30.91 -19.45 6.40
N ASP A 225 -31.90 -19.47 5.54
CA ASP A 225 -32.03 -20.53 4.55
C ASP A 225 -31.00 -20.38 3.43
N ALA A 226 -30.89 -21.36 2.58
CA ALA A 226 -29.88 -21.40 1.52
C ALA A 226 -30.05 -20.26 0.49
N GLU A 227 -31.25 -19.82 0.23
CA GLU A 227 -31.58 -18.75 -0.71
C GLU A 227 -31.10 -17.39 -0.14
N ARG A 228 -31.46 -17.10 1.09
CA ARG A 228 -31.05 -15.88 1.80
C ARG A 228 -29.52 -15.81 1.94
N LEU A 229 -28.89 -16.92 2.34
CA LEU A 229 -27.45 -16.99 2.49
C LEU A 229 -26.72 -16.65 1.18
N LEU A 230 -27.18 -17.22 0.06
CA LEU A 230 -26.60 -16.94 -1.26
C LEU A 230 -26.85 -15.47 -1.65
N MET A 231 -28.05 -14.96 -1.45
CA MET A 231 -28.42 -13.57 -1.73
C MET A 231 -27.53 -12.58 -0.98
N GLU A 232 -27.24 -12.80 0.31
CA GLU A 232 -26.38 -11.91 1.10
C GLU A 232 -24.94 -11.92 0.62
N VAL A 233 -24.43 -13.08 0.21
CA VAL A 233 -23.07 -13.18 -0.40
C VAL A 233 -23.03 -12.50 -1.76
N GLU A 234 -24.04 -12.67 -2.60
CA GLU A 234 -24.12 -12.00 -3.90
C GLU A 234 -24.27 -10.48 -3.74
N ARG A 235 -25.03 -10.01 -2.75
CA ARG A 235 -25.10 -8.60 -2.39
C ARG A 235 -23.74 -8.06 -2.01
N PHE A 236 -23.01 -8.74 -1.11
CA PHE A 236 -21.65 -8.35 -0.71
C PHE A 236 -20.73 -8.23 -1.93
N LEU A 237 -20.74 -9.21 -2.83
CA LEU A 237 -19.91 -9.20 -4.02
C LEU A 237 -20.28 -8.07 -4.98
N SER A 238 -21.57 -7.79 -5.16
CA SER A 238 -22.03 -6.72 -6.06
C SER A 238 -21.75 -5.32 -5.51
N GLU A 239 -22.00 -5.09 -4.21
CA GLU A 239 -21.75 -3.81 -3.55
C GLU A 239 -20.27 -3.42 -3.50
N LYS A 240 -19.38 -4.39 -3.47
CA LYS A 240 -17.94 -4.17 -3.45
C LYS A 240 -17.35 -4.03 -4.86
N GLU A 241 -18.20 -3.98 -5.89
CA GLU A 241 -17.78 -3.87 -7.29
C GLU A 241 -16.57 -4.76 -7.58
N TRP A 242 -16.78 -6.06 -7.51
CA TRP A 242 -15.73 -7.01 -7.83
C TRP A 242 -15.23 -6.77 -9.26
N LYS A 243 -14.23 -5.94 -9.41
CA LYS A 243 -13.44 -5.85 -10.64
C LYS A 243 -12.45 -7.01 -10.59
N ALA A 244 -12.82 -8.12 -11.20
CA ALA A 244 -11.86 -9.16 -11.51
C ALA A 244 -10.77 -8.52 -12.39
N GLY A 245 -9.55 -8.42 -11.85
CA GLY A 245 -8.38 -7.98 -12.59
C GLY A 245 -7.78 -9.17 -13.33
#